data_5b391fc2620f5d2b79ab44847c566df8
#
_entry.id   5b391fc2620f5d2b79ab44847c566df8
#
_cell.length_a   1.000
_cell.length_b   1.000
_cell.length_c   1.000
_cell.angle_alpha   90.00
_cell.angle_beta   90.00
_cell.angle_gamma   90.00
#
_symmetry.space_group_name_H-M   'P 1'
#
loop_
_entity.id
_entity.type
_entity.pdbx_description
1 polymer ?
#
loop_
_entity_poly.entity_id
_entity_poly.type
_entity_poly.pdbx_seq_one_letter_code
_entity_poly.pdbx_strand_id
1 'polypeptide(L)'
;MAIYTCVLLDIDNTLLDFDAAERQALTDMLAEYELPHDEHACAVYHQVNRELWDALAKGQMNKQKLFQVRFGRFMQAMQLPDNGKGKAMNDRYEELLSTHADLLPGALTALEELSEVATLAIVSNGAAAVQAHRIAASGIDRYMDGIYISEKIGAAKPSAKLFEHALRDLGITNRSRVLMVGDDLLADIKGGINAGVDTCWYNPRNVENKTDIAPKFTVGSYEELYRIVMEPEELENLGVRNRRHSNEALL
;
A
#
# COMPACT_ATOMS: atom_id res chain seq x y z
N MET A 1 -10.14 20.20 16.66
CA MET A 1 -8.96 20.52 15.79
C MET A 1 -8.25 19.23 15.47
N ALA A 2 -7.75 19.07 14.25
CA ALA A 2 -7.04 17.84 13.87
C ALA A 2 -5.83 17.58 14.77
N ILE A 3 -5.71 16.35 15.27
CA ILE A 3 -4.56 15.90 16.06
C ILE A 3 -3.41 15.56 15.11
N TYR A 4 -3.72 14.88 14.01
CA TYR A 4 -2.77 14.68 12.92
C TYR A 4 -2.92 15.75 11.87
N THR A 5 -1.85 16.51 11.64
CA THR A 5 -1.82 17.60 10.63
C THR A 5 -1.17 17.19 9.33
N CYS A 6 -0.67 15.95 9.24
CA CYS A 6 -0.17 15.34 8.03
C CYS A 6 -0.55 13.87 8.02
N VAL A 7 -1.15 13.43 6.91
CA VAL A 7 -1.52 12.02 6.67
C VAL A 7 -0.77 11.54 5.44
N LEU A 8 0.10 10.57 5.63
CA LEU A 8 0.79 9.86 4.57
C LEU A 8 -0.04 8.63 4.20
N LEU A 9 -0.42 8.52 2.93
CA LEU A 9 -1.33 7.51 2.43
C LEU A 9 -0.61 6.55 1.47
N ASP A 10 -0.78 5.26 1.66
CA ASP A 10 -0.54 4.31 0.59
C ASP A 10 -1.65 4.40 -0.46
N ILE A 11 -1.46 3.76 -1.62
CA ILE A 11 -2.43 3.77 -2.71
C ILE A 11 -3.18 2.44 -2.81
N ASP A 12 -2.42 1.36 -3.00
CA ASP A 12 -2.93 0.06 -3.41
C ASP A 12 -3.63 -0.64 -2.24
N ASN A 13 -4.91 -1.01 -2.41
CA ASN A 13 -5.80 -1.51 -1.35
C ASN A 13 -5.99 -0.56 -0.15
N THR A 14 -5.50 0.68 -0.28
CA THR A 14 -5.71 1.75 0.71
C THR A 14 -6.59 2.87 0.16
N LEU A 15 -6.45 3.24 -1.10
CA LEU A 15 -7.27 4.22 -1.82
C LEU A 15 -7.87 3.63 -3.10
N LEU A 16 -7.10 2.84 -3.84
CA LEU A 16 -7.50 2.18 -5.08
C LEU A 16 -7.70 0.68 -4.84
N ASP A 17 -8.69 0.09 -5.52
CA ASP A 17 -8.94 -1.36 -5.52
C ASP A 17 -7.86 -2.06 -6.37
N PHE A 18 -6.72 -2.36 -5.72
CA PHE A 18 -5.62 -3.02 -6.39
C PHE A 18 -5.93 -4.49 -6.68
N ASP A 19 -6.63 -5.18 -5.81
CA ASP A 19 -6.95 -6.61 -5.99
C ASP A 19 -7.81 -6.81 -7.25
N ALA A 20 -8.78 -5.94 -7.51
CA ALA A 20 -9.59 -5.96 -8.73
C ALA A 20 -8.77 -5.57 -9.96
N ALA A 21 -7.97 -4.52 -9.87
CA ALA A 21 -7.09 -4.06 -10.94
C ALA A 21 -6.05 -5.11 -11.34
N GLU A 22 -5.38 -5.72 -10.35
CA GLU A 22 -4.40 -6.80 -10.56
C GLU A 22 -5.05 -8.01 -11.24
N ARG A 23 -6.21 -8.46 -10.75
CA ARG A 23 -6.94 -9.59 -11.32
C ARG A 23 -7.27 -9.36 -12.79
N GLN A 24 -7.83 -8.19 -13.13
CA GLN A 24 -8.23 -7.88 -14.49
C GLN A 24 -7.00 -7.80 -15.41
N ALA A 25 -5.99 -7.03 -15.04
CA ALA A 25 -4.76 -6.87 -15.82
C ALA A 25 -4.04 -8.20 -16.04
N LEU A 26 -4.01 -9.06 -15.00
CA LEU A 26 -3.42 -10.39 -15.10
C LEU A 26 -4.19 -11.28 -16.07
N THR A 27 -5.52 -11.35 -15.92
CA THR A 27 -6.40 -12.18 -16.76
C THR A 27 -6.26 -11.80 -18.23
N ASP A 28 -6.31 -10.50 -18.52
CA ASP A 28 -6.21 -9.98 -19.89
C ASP A 28 -4.82 -10.28 -20.49
N MET A 29 -3.76 -10.04 -19.73
CA MET A 29 -2.40 -10.34 -20.19
C MET A 29 -2.21 -11.84 -20.43
N LEU A 30 -2.66 -12.72 -19.51
CA LEU A 30 -2.53 -14.17 -19.69
C LEU A 30 -3.33 -14.67 -20.91
N ALA A 31 -4.52 -14.11 -21.15
CA ALA A 31 -5.33 -14.42 -22.34
C ALA A 31 -4.60 -14.00 -23.65
N GLU A 32 -3.98 -12.81 -23.69
CA GLU A 32 -3.18 -12.35 -24.84
C GLU A 32 -1.98 -13.29 -25.15
N TYR A 33 -1.43 -13.93 -24.12
CA TYR A 33 -0.32 -14.89 -24.24
C TYR A 33 -0.79 -16.34 -24.40
N GLU A 34 -2.11 -16.58 -24.55
CA GLU A 34 -2.72 -17.92 -24.68
C GLU A 34 -2.37 -18.85 -23.51
N LEU A 35 -2.27 -18.29 -22.30
CA LEU A 35 -1.95 -19.00 -21.06
C LEU A 35 -3.21 -19.23 -20.22
N PRO A 36 -3.21 -20.24 -19.31
CA PRO A 36 -4.26 -20.40 -18.33
C PRO A 36 -4.50 -19.11 -17.55
N HIS A 37 -5.77 -18.67 -17.48
CA HIS A 37 -6.19 -17.42 -16.83
C HIS A 37 -7.43 -17.62 -15.94
N ASP A 38 -7.58 -18.82 -15.43
CA ASP A 38 -8.62 -19.20 -14.48
C ASP A 38 -8.27 -18.78 -13.03
N GLU A 39 -9.15 -19.09 -12.09
CA GLU A 39 -8.94 -18.78 -10.66
C GLU A 39 -7.68 -19.43 -10.10
N HIS A 40 -7.30 -20.62 -10.59
CA HIS A 40 -6.09 -21.29 -10.15
C HIS A 40 -4.85 -20.50 -10.58
N ALA A 41 -4.79 -20.08 -11.84
CA ALA A 41 -3.70 -19.25 -12.34
C ALA A 41 -3.58 -17.92 -11.58
N CYS A 42 -4.71 -17.26 -11.30
CA CYS A 42 -4.72 -16.05 -10.49
C CYS A 42 -4.20 -16.29 -9.06
N ALA A 43 -4.62 -17.37 -8.42
CA ALA A 43 -4.16 -17.71 -7.06
C ALA A 43 -2.66 -18.00 -7.01
N VAL A 44 -2.13 -18.73 -8.01
CA VAL A 44 -0.68 -19.02 -8.13
C VAL A 44 0.09 -17.72 -8.35
N TYR A 45 -0.39 -16.84 -9.24
CA TYR A 45 0.25 -15.56 -9.47
C TYR A 45 0.27 -14.70 -8.19
N HIS A 46 -0.85 -14.59 -7.50
CA HIS A 46 -0.97 -13.85 -6.25
C HIS A 46 0.02 -14.32 -5.19
N GLN A 47 0.20 -15.64 -5.05
CA GLN A 47 1.20 -16.19 -4.13
C GLN A 47 2.62 -15.79 -4.54
N VAL A 48 2.98 -16.01 -5.80
CA VAL A 48 4.31 -15.66 -6.35
C VAL A 48 4.60 -14.18 -6.21
N ASN A 49 3.63 -13.33 -6.54
CA ASN A 49 3.78 -11.87 -6.47
C ASN A 49 3.99 -11.42 -5.02
N ARG A 50 3.19 -11.94 -4.08
CA ARG A 50 3.34 -11.65 -2.64
C ARG A 50 4.72 -12.03 -2.11
N GLU A 51 5.21 -13.24 -2.43
CA GLU A 51 6.54 -13.71 -2.01
C GLU A 51 7.66 -12.78 -2.52
N LEU A 52 7.51 -12.26 -3.75
CA LEU A 52 8.46 -11.33 -4.34
C LEU A 52 8.44 -9.95 -3.66
N TRP A 53 7.25 -9.42 -3.37
CA TRP A 53 7.11 -8.16 -2.65
C TRP A 53 7.60 -8.26 -1.21
N ASP A 54 7.35 -9.38 -0.53
CA ASP A 54 7.91 -9.68 0.80
C ASP A 54 9.44 -9.72 0.77
N ALA A 55 10.03 -10.35 -0.25
CA ALA A 55 11.48 -10.40 -0.41
C ALA A 55 12.08 -9.01 -0.68
N LEU A 56 11.37 -8.16 -1.43
CA LEU A 56 11.72 -6.75 -1.62
C LEU A 56 11.68 -5.97 -0.31
N ALA A 57 10.60 -6.10 0.47
CA ALA A 57 10.43 -5.42 1.76
C ALA A 57 11.49 -5.85 2.80
N LYS A 58 11.95 -7.11 2.71
CA LYS A 58 13.06 -7.65 3.52
C LYS A 58 14.45 -7.29 3.00
N GLY A 59 14.56 -6.53 1.89
CA GLY A 59 15.84 -6.14 1.29
C GLY A 59 16.59 -7.28 0.59
N GLN A 60 15.95 -8.42 0.33
CA GLN A 60 16.55 -9.60 -0.31
C GLN A 60 16.65 -9.46 -1.82
N MET A 61 15.93 -8.53 -2.41
CA MET A 61 16.01 -8.17 -3.83
C MET A 61 15.66 -6.71 -4.04
N ASN A 62 15.93 -6.20 -5.24
CA ASN A 62 15.47 -4.89 -5.67
C ASN A 62 14.26 -5.02 -6.62
N LYS A 63 13.56 -3.91 -6.86
CA LYS A 63 12.38 -3.85 -7.71
C LYS A 63 12.66 -4.27 -9.16
N GLN A 64 13.79 -3.86 -9.71
CA GLN A 64 14.18 -4.26 -11.06
C GLN A 64 14.27 -5.79 -11.21
N LYS A 65 14.86 -6.46 -10.21
CA LYS A 65 14.94 -7.92 -10.19
C LYS A 65 13.56 -8.56 -10.05
N LEU A 66 12.70 -7.99 -9.20
CA LEU A 66 11.31 -8.46 -9.04
C LEU A 66 10.60 -8.48 -10.40
N PHE A 67 10.59 -7.36 -11.12
CA PHE A 67 9.94 -7.24 -12.42
C PHE A 67 10.52 -8.18 -13.49
N GLN A 68 11.82 -8.45 -13.42
CA GLN A 68 12.47 -9.40 -14.34
C GLN A 68 12.06 -10.86 -14.10
N VAL A 69 11.82 -11.26 -12.85
CA VAL A 69 11.63 -12.67 -12.49
C VAL A 69 10.17 -13.07 -12.26
N ARG A 70 9.27 -12.10 -12.05
CA ARG A 70 7.89 -12.34 -11.63
C ARG A 70 7.16 -13.36 -12.49
N PHE A 71 7.08 -13.13 -13.78
CA PHE A 71 6.37 -14.03 -14.68
C PHE A 71 7.15 -15.33 -14.99
N GLY A 72 8.47 -15.31 -14.95
CA GLY A 72 9.25 -16.55 -15.00
C GLY A 72 8.97 -17.48 -13.83
N ARG A 73 8.86 -16.92 -12.59
CA ARG A 73 8.45 -17.68 -11.40
C ARG A 73 7.00 -18.16 -11.48
N PHE A 74 6.10 -17.32 -11.99
CA PHE A 74 4.71 -17.74 -12.24
C PHE A 74 4.65 -18.93 -13.20
N MET A 75 5.33 -18.87 -14.36
CA MET A 75 5.39 -19.96 -15.32
C MET A 75 5.94 -21.25 -14.69
N GLN A 76 7.01 -21.14 -13.89
CA GLN A 76 7.57 -22.26 -13.15
C GLN A 76 6.57 -22.85 -12.14
N ALA A 77 5.88 -22.03 -11.38
CA ALA A 77 4.88 -22.47 -10.38
C ALA A 77 3.68 -23.16 -11.06
N MET A 78 3.28 -22.67 -12.23
CA MET A 78 2.23 -23.26 -13.06
C MET A 78 2.72 -24.52 -13.85
N GLN A 79 3.98 -24.92 -13.72
CA GLN A 79 4.60 -26.00 -14.49
C GLN A 79 4.48 -25.81 -16.01
N LEU A 80 4.46 -24.56 -16.45
CA LEU A 80 4.42 -24.19 -17.87
C LEU A 80 5.86 -24.06 -18.41
N PRO A 81 6.09 -24.37 -19.69
CA PRO A 81 7.42 -24.20 -20.28
C PRO A 81 7.85 -22.73 -20.28
N ASP A 82 9.08 -22.47 -19.89
CA ASP A 82 9.66 -21.13 -19.99
C ASP A 82 9.75 -20.74 -21.48
N ASN A 83 9.02 -19.70 -21.85
CA ASN A 83 8.97 -19.18 -23.21
C ASN A 83 9.93 -18.00 -23.43
N GLY A 84 10.73 -17.63 -22.43
CA GLY A 84 11.64 -16.48 -22.46
C GLY A 84 10.95 -15.11 -22.50
N LYS A 85 9.62 -15.06 -22.37
CA LYS A 85 8.81 -13.83 -22.50
C LYS A 85 8.50 -13.15 -21.16
N GLY A 86 9.07 -13.62 -20.04
CA GLY A 86 8.72 -13.12 -18.70
C GLY A 86 8.81 -11.60 -18.55
N LYS A 87 9.82 -10.96 -19.16
CA LYS A 87 9.91 -9.49 -19.16
C LYS A 87 8.81 -8.85 -19.99
N ALA A 88 8.53 -9.33 -21.18
CA ALA A 88 7.49 -8.78 -22.04
C ALA A 88 6.09 -8.94 -21.42
N MET A 89 5.83 -10.06 -20.74
CA MET A 89 4.62 -10.29 -19.96
C MET A 89 4.51 -9.29 -18.82
N ASN A 90 5.63 -9.00 -18.12
CA ASN A 90 5.64 -7.99 -17.06
C ASN A 90 5.31 -6.59 -17.61
N ASP A 91 5.95 -6.20 -18.70
CA ASP A 91 5.73 -4.89 -19.31
C ASP A 91 4.25 -4.74 -19.74
N ARG A 92 3.69 -5.78 -20.36
CA ARG A 92 2.28 -5.79 -20.79
C ARG A 92 1.31 -5.78 -19.60
N TYR A 93 1.61 -6.56 -18.56
CA TYR A 93 0.83 -6.56 -17.32
C TYR A 93 0.81 -5.17 -16.67
N GLU A 94 1.96 -4.47 -16.58
CA GLU A 94 2.03 -3.12 -16.01
C GLU A 94 1.26 -2.10 -16.87
N GLU A 95 1.31 -2.22 -18.19
CA GLU A 95 0.52 -1.39 -19.10
C GLU A 95 -0.98 -1.57 -18.83
N LEU A 96 -1.48 -2.81 -18.78
CA LEU A 96 -2.87 -3.11 -18.47
C LEU A 96 -3.25 -2.64 -17.05
N LEU A 97 -2.41 -2.91 -16.05
CA LEU A 97 -2.64 -2.48 -14.67
C LEU A 97 -2.78 -0.95 -14.58
N SER A 98 -2.02 -0.21 -15.38
CA SER A 98 -2.08 1.26 -15.39
C SER A 98 -3.43 1.82 -15.83
N THR A 99 -4.23 1.05 -16.55
CA THR A 99 -5.56 1.47 -17.02
C THR A 99 -6.67 1.29 -15.99
N HIS A 100 -6.40 0.58 -14.88
CA HIS A 100 -7.37 0.33 -13.81
C HIS A 100 -7.09 1.22 -12.59
N ALA A 101 -7.98 2.16 -12.33
CA ALA A 101 -7.81 3.18 -11.30
C ALA A 101 -9.07 3.37 -10.44
N ASP A 102 -9.84 2.29 -10.25
CA ASP A 102 -11.06 2.32 -9.46
C ASP A 102 -10.76 2.59 -8.00
N LEU A 103 -11.49 3.55 -7.43
CA LEU A 103 -11.37 3.89 -6.01
C LEU A 103 -12.08 2.86 -5.14
N LEU A 104 -11.51 2.58 -3.98
CA LEU A 104 -12.24 1.86 -2.94
C LEU A 104 -13.47 2.68 -2.50
N PRO A 105 -14.59 2.00 -2.14
CA PRO A 105 -15.80 2.69 -1.71
C PRO A 105 -15.54 3.67 -0.56
N GLY A 106 -15.90 4.94 -0.74
CA GLY A 106 -15.72 6.00 0.24
C GLY A 106 -14.35 6.70 0.23
N ALA A 107 -13.37 6.22 -0.54
CA ALA A 107 -12.03 6.82 -0.57
C ALA A 107 -12.06 8.29 -1.01
N LEU A 108 -12.85 8.62 -2.03
CA LEU A 108 -12.94 10.00 -2.52
C LEU A 108 -13.48 10.96 -1.46
N THR A 109 -14.59 10.60 -0.81
CA THR A 109 -15.19 11.40 0.27
C THR A 109 -14.21 11.59 1.43
N ALA A 110 -13.48 10.52 1.79
CA ALA A 110 -12.47 10.61 2.84
C ALA A 110 -11.33 11.57 2.47
N LEU A 111 -10.88 11.55 1.22
CA LEU A 111 -9.84 12.48 0.76
C LEU A 111 -10.34 13.93 0.75
N GLU A 112 -11.59 14.18 0.33
CA GLU A 112 -12.23 15.49 0.41
C GLU A 112 -12.23 16.02 1.85
N GLU A 113 -12.74 15.24 2.80
CA GLU A 113 -12.82 15.62 4.22
C GLU A 113 -11.43 15.79 4.87
N LEU A 114 -10.50 14.86 4.60
CA LEU A 114 -9.16 14.91 5.19
C LEU A 114 -8.32 16.07 4.66
N SER A 115 -8.46 16.43 3.38
CA SER A 115 -7.71 17.55 2.79
C SER A 115 -8.07 18.92 3.37
N GLU A 116 -9.26 19.07 3.99
CA GLU A 116 -9.66 20.30 4.67
C GLU A 116 -8.95 20.50 6.02
N VAL A 117 -8.42 19.42 6.61
CA VAL A 117 -7.93 19.43 8.00
C VAL A 117 -6.46 19.03 8.14
N ALA A 118 -5.87 18.41 7.14
CA ALA A 118 -4.50 17.91 7.16
C ALA A 118 -3.82 18.00 5.80
N THR A 119 -2.50 18.11 5.79
CA THR A 119 -1.66 17.89 4.60
C THR A 119 -1.74 16.42 4.21
N LEU A 120 -2.06 16.13 2.96
CA LEU A 120 -2.15 14.76 2.45
C LEU A 120 -1.01 14.47 1.47
N ALA A 121 -0.40 13.32 1.62
CA ALA A 121 0.62 12.89 0.67
C ALA A 121 0.61 11.39 0.42
N ILE A 122 0.85 11.02 -0.83
CA ILE A 122 1.00 9.64 -1.24
C ILE A 122 2.43 9.16 -1.00
N VAL A 123 2.57 7.95 -0.42
CA VAL A 123 3.84 7.24 -0.25
C VAL A 123 3.69 5.80 -0.75
N SER A 124 4.16 5.50 -1.98
CA SER A 124 3.90 4.22 -2.64
C SER A 124 5.17 3.49 -3.09
N ASN A 125 5.11 2.15 -3.00
CA ASN A 125 6.11 1.24 -3.54
C ASN A 125 5.81 0.78 -4.97
N GLY A 126 4.70 1.16 -5.57
CA GLY A 126 4.32 0.76 -6.92
C GLY A 126 5.29 1.22 -8.01
N ALA A 127 5.17 0.68 -9.22
CA ALA A 127 5.93 1.11 -10.39
C ALA A 127 5.58 2.56 -10.75
N ALA A 128 6.59 3.41 -10.97
CA ALA A 128 6.39 4.85 -11.11
C ALA A 128 5.46 5.23 -12.28
N ALA A 129 5.59 4.56 -13.41
CA ALA A 129 4.74 4.81 -14.58
C ALA A 129 3.30 4.37 -14.33
N VAL A 130 3.10 3.19 -13.72
CA VAL A 130 1.78 2.65 -13.36
C VAL A 130 1.07 3.59 -12.40
N GLN A 131 1.72 3.97 -11.30
CA GLN A 131 1.12 4.84 -10.30
C GLN A 131 0.82 6.25 -10.84
N ALA A 132 1.67 6.80 -11.71
CA ALA A 132 1.41 8.09 -12.33
C ALA A 132 0.10 8.09 -13.15
N HIS A 133 -0.14 7.04 -13.94
CA HIS A 133 -1.38 6.90 -14.71
C HIS A 133 -2.59 6.68 -13.80
N ARG A 134 -2.48 5.77 -12.81
CA ARG A 134 -3.61 5.45 -11.93
C ARG A 134 -4.00 6.63 -11.04
N ILE A 135 -3.04 7.37 -10.51
CA ILE A 135 -3.28 8.59 -9.72
C ILE A 135 -4.00 9.65 -10.57
N ALA A 136 -3.52 9.90 -11.79
CA ALA A 136 -4.14 10.88 -12.68
C ALA A 136 -5.54 10.43 -13.14
N ALA A 137 -5.72 9.15 -13.47
CA ALA A 137 -7.00 8.61 -13.92
C ALA A 137 -8.07 8.59 -12.81
N SER A 138 -7.68 8.32 -11.56
CA SER A 138 -8.59 8.37 -10.40
C SER A 138 -8.89 9.79 -9.94
N GLY A 139 -8.07 10.77 -10.33
CA GLY A 139 -8.22 12.19 -9.93
C GLY A 139 -7.92 12.45 -8.45
N ILE A 140 -7.23 11.56 -7.77
CA ILE A 140 -6.85 11.74 -6.35
C ILE A 140 -5.71 12.72 -6.16
N ASP A 141 -4.94 13.00 -7.21
CA ASP A 141 -3.82 13.95 -7.22
C ASP A 141 -4.21 15.35 -6.75
N ARG A 142 -5.46 15.77 -7.04
CA ARG A 142 -5.98 17.09 -6.64
C ARG A 142 -6.09 17.31 -5.12
N TYR A 143 -6.06 16.23 -4.33
CA TYR A 143 -6.11 16.29 -2.86
C TYR A 143 -4.73 16.17 -2.22
N MET A 144 -3.68 15.94 -3.03
CA MET A 144 -2.34 15.62 -2.52
C MET A 144 -1.41 16.84 -2.57
N ASP A 145 -0.81 17.16 -1.44
CA ASP A 145 0.27 18.14 -1.33
C ASP A 145 1.61 17.57 -1.79
N GLY A 146 1.73 16.23 -1.85
CA GLY A 146 2.92 15.54 -2.34
C GLY A 146 2.66 14.11 -2.79
N ILE A 147 3.45 13.63 -3.77
CA ILE A 147 3.37 12.26 -4.29
C ILE A 147 4.78 11.67 -4.35
N TYR A 148 5.04 10.67 -3.50
CA TYR A 148 6.35 10.08 -3.28
C TYR A 148 6.35 8.61 -3.68
N ILE A 149 6.87 8.34 -4.87
CA ILE A 149 7.00 6.98 -5.40
C ILE A 149 8.42 6.48 -5.20
N SER A 150 8.56 5.33 -4.55
CA SER A 150 9.84 4.75 -4.15
C SER A 150 10.88 4.67 -5.27
N GLU A 151 10.43 4.39 -6.50
CA GLU A 151 11.31 4.28 -7.67
C GLU A 151 11.96 5.61 -8.07
N LYS A 152 11.23 6.72 -7.93
CA LYS A 152 11.74 8.07 -8.22
C LYS A 152 12.72 8.55 -7.16
N ILE A 153 12.57 8.07 -5.92
CA ILE A 153 13.35 8.52 -4.75
C ILE A 153 14.55 7.59 -4.49
N GLY A 154 14.50 6.35 -5.00
CA GLY A 154 15.54 5.36 -4.77
C GLY A 154 15.48 4.72 -3.38
N ALA A 155 14.34 4.81 -2.70
CA ALA A 155 14.10 4.21 -1.39
C ALA A 155 12.66 3.72 -1.31
N ALA A 156 12.46 2.47 -0.84
CA ALA A 156 11.16 1.83 -0.74
C ALA A 156 10.75 1.62 0.73
N LYS A 157 9.46 1.64 1.03
CA LYS A 157 8.91 1.17 2.31
C LYS A 157 9.36 -0.30 2.53
N PRO A 158 9.76 -0.70 3.72
CA PRO A 158 9.69 -0.02 5.01
C PRO A 158 10.89 0.87 5.38
N SER A 159 11.76 1.25 4.43
CA SER A 159 12.87 2.15 4.73
C SER A 159 12.37 3.52 5.17
N ALA A 160 12.88 4.03 6.29
CA ALA A 160 12.59 5.37 6.77
C ALA A 160 12.94 6.47 5.75
N LYS A 161 13.89 6.21 4.84
CA LYS A 161 14.39 7.20 3.86
C LYS A 161 13.30 7.76 2.96
N LEU A 162 12.32 6.94 2.55
CA LEU A 162 11.21 7.39 1.72
C LEU A 162 10.33 8.39 2.50
N PHE A 163 10.00 8.07 3.74
CA PHE A 163 9.23 8.93 4.63
C PHE A 163 9.99 10.22 4.98
N GLU A 164 11.27 10.12 5.30
CA GLU A 164 12.13 11.26 5.59
C GLU A 164 12.22 12.24 4.39
N HIS A 165 12.25 11.69 3.18
CA HIS A 165 12.20 12.50 1.96
C HIS A 165 10.87 13.24 1.86
N ALA A 166 9.74 12.54 2.02
CA ALA A 166 8.41 13.11 1.97
C ALA A 166 8.21 14.20 3.03
N LEU A 167 8.56 13.92 4.29
CA LEU A 167 8.40 14.87 5.39
C LEU A 167 9.26 16.13 5.23
N ARG A 168 10.49 15.96 4.72
CA ARG A 168 11.37 17.11 4.44
C ARG A 168 10.84 17.98 3.31
N ASP A 169 10.37 17.38 2.23
CA ASP A 169 9.83 18.08 1.07
C ASP A 169 8.54 18.85 1.42
N LEU A 170 7.70 18.25 2.26
CA LEU A 170 6.49 18.87 2.80
C LEU A 170 6.76 19.90 3.93
N GLY A 171 8.01 20.06 4.36
CA GLY A 171 8.37 20.97 5.47
C GLY A 171 7.85 20.50 6.85
N ILE A 172 7.50 19.22 7.01
CA ILE A 172 6.97 18.66 8.24
C ILE A 172 8.11 18.33 9.21
N THR A 173 8.14 19.00 10.35
CA THR A 173 9.15 18.81 11.40
C THR A 173 8.64 18.02 12.61
N ASN A 174 7.36 18.14 12.93
CA ASN A 174 6.74 17.46 14.09
C ASN A 174 6.16 16.10 13.68
N ARG A 175 6.94 15.04 13.85
CA ARG A 175 6.54 13.67 13.50
C ARG A 175 5.41 13.12 14.36
N SER A 176 5.20 13.63 15.59
CA SER A 176 4.10 13.17 16.45
C SER A 176 2.71 13.57 15.95
N ARG A 177 2.64 14.44 14.94
CA ARG A 177 1.42 14.87 14.27
C ARG A 177 1.30 14.32 12.84
N VAL A 178 2.07 13.27 12.53
CA VAL A 178 2.06 12.58 11.24
C VAL A 178 1.49 11.18 11.43
N LEU A 179 0.55 10.80 10.58
CA LEU A 179 -0.05 9.47 10.53
C LEU A 179 0.28 8.80 9.20
N MET A 180 0.89 7.62 9.22
CA MET A 180 0.99 6.74 8.05
C MET A 180 -0.19 5.80 8.02
N VAL A 181 -0.92 5.79 6.91
CA VAL A 181 -2.09 4.93 6.67
C VAL A 181 -1.81 4.01 5.50
N GLY A 182 -2.00 2.71 5.68
CA GLY A 182 -1.83 1.72 4.63
C GLY A 182 -2.33 0.34 5.05
N ASP A 183 -2.46 -0.56 4.08
CA ASP A 183 -2.97 -1.92 4.28
C ASP A 183 -1.87 -2.95 4.56
N ASP A 184 -0.60 -2.64 4.24
CA ASP A 184 0.53 -3.56 4.38
C ASP A 184 1.31 -3.34 5.69
N LEU A 185 1.28 -4.36 6.57
CA LEU A 185 2.01 -4.32 7.84
C LEU A 185 3.53 -4.22 7.66
N LEU A 186 4.09 -4.89 6.63
CA LEU A 186 5.54 -4.92 6.41
C LEU A 186 6.05 -3.65 5.73
N ALA A 187 5.31 -3.10 4.78
CA ALA A 187 5.71 -1.91 4.06
C ALA A 187 5.29 -0.63 4.81
N ASP A 188 3.99 -0.46 5.07
CA ASP A 188 3.43 0.80 5.57
C ASP A 188 3.63 0.98 7.07
N ILE A 189 3.15 0.00 7.83
CA ILE A 189 3.14 0.11 9.29
C ILE A 189 4.56 0.05 9.84
N LYS A 190 5.34 -0.95 9.44
CA LYS A 190 6.75 -1.00 9.83
C LYS A 190 7.54 0.20 9.30
N GLY A 191 7.21 0.67 8.09
CA GLY A 191 7.83 1.87 7.50
C GLY A 191 7.56 3.13 8.33
N GLY A 192 6.32 3.36 8.73
CA GLY A 192 5.94 4.46 9.61
C GLY A 192 6.62 4.37 10.98
N ILE A 193 6.66 3.18 11.59
CA ILE A 193 7.40 2.93 12.84
C ILE A 193 8.88 3.27 12.67
N ASN A 194 9.52 2.80 11.60
CA ASN A 194 10.93 3.07 11.31
C ASN A 194 11.20 4.56 11.09
N ALA A 195 10.23 5.30 10.56
CA ALA A 195 10.29 6.74 10.35
C ALA A 195 9.95 7.55 11.62
N GLY A 196 9.49 6.91 12.69
CA GLY A 196 9.11 7.56 13.94
C GLY A 196 7.82 8.39 13.81
N VAL A 197 6.88 7.95 12.97
CA VAL A 197 5.54 8.51 12.85
C VAL A 197 4.50 7.52 13.36
N ASP A 198 3.32 8.02 13.70
CA ASP A 198 2.20 7.17 14.12
C ASP A 198 1.65 6.38 12.91
N THR A 199 1.04 5.22 13.17
CA THR A 199 0.61 4.29 12.12
C THR A 199 -0.82 3.86 12.29
N CYS A 200 -1.54 3.77 11.19
CA CYS A 200 -2.91 3.29 11.10
C CYS A 200 -2.99 2.19 10.03
N TRP A 201 -3.27 0.97 10.46
CA TRP A 201 -3.49 -0.14 9.57
C TRP A 201 -4.93 -0.11 9.03
N TYR A 202 -5.07 0.15 7.74
CA TYR A 202 -6.35 0.07 7.04
C TYR A 202 -6.67 -1.39 6.74
N ASN A 203 -7.64 -1.95 7.46
CA ASN A 203 -7.96 -3.38 7.44
C ASN A 203 -9.48 -3.63 7.33
N PRO A 204 -10.12 -3.23 6.22
CA PRO A 204 -11.57 -3.36 6.05
C PRO A 204 -12.05 -4.80 6.02
N ARG A 205 -11.16 -5.75 5.71
CA ARG A 205 -11.47 -7.19 5.67
C ARG A 205 -11.28 -7.90 7.00
N ASN A 206 -10.89 -7.18 8.05
CA ASN A 206 -10.62 -7.70 9.39
C ASN A 206 -9.66 -8.90 9.38
N VAL A 207 -8.60 -8.80 8.57
CA VAL A 207 -7.56 -9.83 8.48
C VAL A 207 -6.80 -9.92 9.80
N GLU A 208 -6.49 -11.13 10.26
CA GLU A 208 -5.70 -11.35 11.45
C GLU A 208 -4.24 -10.89 11.25
N ASN A 209 -3.72 -10.10 12.19
CA ASN A 209 -2.29 -9.78 12.20
C ASN A 209 -1.48 -10.96 12.73
N LYS A 210 -0.74 -11.61 11.83
CA LYS A 210 0.15 -12.76 12.14
C LYS A 210 1.62 -12.35 12.28
N THR A 211 1.89 -11.04 12.43
CA THR A 211 3.23 -10.49 12.56
C THR A 211 3.43 -9.87 13.94
N ASP A 212 4.68 -9.57 14.29
CA ASP A 212 5.03 -8.84 15.53
C ASP A 212 4.91 -7.31 15.34
N ILE A 213 4.41 -6.84 14.18
CA ILE A 213 4.29 -5.43 13.87
C ILE A 213 2.99 -4.92 14.50
N ALA A 214 3.09 -3.99 15.44
CA ALA A 214 1.95 -3.41 16.12
C ALA A 214 1.64 -2.01 15.56
N PRO A 215 0.56 -1.84 14.77
CA PRO A 215 0.10 -0.52 14.38
C PRO A 215 -0.41 0.23 15.63
N LYS A 216 -0.29 1.56 15.63
CA LYS A 216 -0.88 2.38 16.71
C LYS A 216 -2.41 2.31 16.66
N PHE A 217 -2.98 2.32 15.44
CA PHE A 217 -4.40 2.18 15.19
C PHE A 217 -4.66 1.11 14.12
N THR A 218 -5.84 0.50 14.20
CA THR A 218 -6.38 -0.36 13.13
C THR A 218 -7.80 0.10 12.86
N VAL A 219 -8.12 0.33 11.59
CA VAL A 219 -9.44 0.79 11.16
C VAL A 219 -9.99 -0.09 10.04
N GLY A 220 -11.29 -0.25 10.01
CA GLY A 220 -12.03 -0.95 8.96
C GLY A 220 -12.71 -0.02 7.96
N SER A 221 -12.72 1.29 8.22
CA SER A 221 -13.39 2.27 7.36
C SER A 221 -12.67 3.62 7.36
N TYR A 222 -12.97 4.45 6.35
CA TYR A 222 -12.47 5.81 6.29
C TYR A 222 -13.12 6.73 7.33
N GLU A 223 -14.34 6.44 7.76
CA GLU A 223 -14.99 7.17 8.84
C GLU A 223 -14.22 7.00 10.16
N GLU A 224 -13.76 5.78 10.47
CA GLU A 224 -12.89 5.53 11.62
C GLU A 224 -11.55 6.25 11.47
N LEU A 225 -10.96 6.25 10.24
CA LEU A 225 -9.73 7.00 9.96
C LEU A 225 -9.91 8.50 10.20
N TYR A 226 -11.00 9.11 9.71
CA TYR A 226 -11.28 10.51 9.92
C TYR A 226 -11.39 10.86 11.42
N ARG A 227 -12.06 10.03 12.21
CA ARG A 227 -12.15 10.20 13.66
C ARG A 227 -10.77 10.16 14.33
N ILE A 228 -9.87 9.24 13.91
CA ILE A 228 -8.49 9.20 14.41
C ILE A 228 -7.73 10.48 14.10
N VAL A 229 -7.91 11.03 12.91
CA VAL A 229 -7.24 12.29 12.53
C VAL A 229 -7.73 13.47 13.34
N MET A 230 -9.02 13.49 13.65
CA MET A 230 -9.65 14.59 14.38
C MET A 230 -9.58 14.46 15.90
N GLU A 231 -9.95 13.30 16.46
CA GLU A 231 -10.04 13.05 17.91
C GLU A 231 -9.81 11.57 18.27
N PRO A 232 -8.55 11.12 18.44
CA PRO A 232 -8.27 9.72 18.77
C PRO A 232 -8.87 9.24 20.11
N GLU A 233 -9.14 10.14 21.06
CA GLU A 233 -9.60 9.77 22.40
C GLU A 233 -11.05 9.26 22.44
N GLU A 234 -11.89 9.62 21.47
CA GLU A 234 -13.27 9.11 21.41
C GLU A 234 -13.35 7.62 21.00
N LEU A 235 -12.32 7.07 20.36
CA LEU A 235 -12.30 5.67 19.92
C LEU A 235 -12.17 4.66 21.06
N GLU A 236 -11.60 5.05 22.21
CA GLU A 236 -11.57 4.19 23.41
C GLU A 236 -12.99 3.90 23.92
N ASN A 237 -13.92 4.84 23.73
CA ASN A 237 -15.32 4.69 24.14
C ASN A 237 -16.17 3.87 23.16
N LEU A 238 -15.71 3.68 21.91
CA LEU A 238 -16.43 2.93 20.86
C LEU A 238 -15.96 1.48 20.70
N GLY A 239 -15.07 0.99 21.58
CA GLY A 239 -14.62 -0.42 21.59
C GLY A 239 -13.60 -0.79 20.53
N VAL A 240 -12.99 0.18 19.83
CA VAL A 240 -11.80 -0.06 18.99
C VAL A 240 -10.63 -0.30 19.93
N ARG A 241 -10.33 -1.57 20.17
CA ARG A 241 -9.34 -2.01 21.17
C ARG A 241 -7.94 -1.51 20.82
N ASN A 242 -7.53 -0.42 21.48
CA ASN A 242 -6.12 -0.11 21.67
C ASN A 242 -5.50 -1.25 22.50
N ARG A 243 -4.79 -2.19 21.86
CA ARG A 243 -3.96 -3.15 22.58
C ARG A 243 -2.71 -2.43 23.09
N ARG A 244 -2.89 -1.62 24.16
CA ARG A 244 -1.77 -1.29 25.04
C ARG A 244 -1.44 -2.55 25.85
N HIS A 245 -0.17 -2.96 25.79
CA HIS A 245 0.51 -3.97 26.58
C HIS A 245 -0.18 -4.31 27.90
N SER A 246 -0.74 -5.53 27.99
CA SER A 246 -0.90 -6.23 29.24
C SER A 246 0.37 -7.06 29.46
N ASN A 247 1.40 -6.41 29.94
CA ASN A 247 2.56 -7.02 30.57
C ASN A 247 2.78 -6.31 31.90
N GLU A 248 1.84 -6.52 32.83
CA GLU A 248 2.12 -6.37 34.26
C GLU A 248 1.31 -7.42 35.02
N ALA A 249 2.03 -8.13 35.88
CA ALA A 249 1.60 -9.03 36.91
C ALA A 249 1.53 -10.53 36.57
N LEU A 250 2.65 -11.18 36.74
CA LEU A 250 2.76 -12.44 37.50
C LEU A 250 4.08 -12.38 38.27
N LEU A 251 3.99 -11.90 39.50
CA LEU A 251 4.78 -12.30 40.67
C LEU A 251 3.86 -13.06 41.59
#